data_f7e7c51fe0e1d92f435594d38290e65a
#
_entry.id   f7e7c51fe0e1d92f435594d38290e65a
#
_cell.length_a   1.000
_cell.length_b   1.000
_cell.length_c   1.000
_cell.angle_alpha   90.00
_cell.angle_beta   90.00
_cell.angle_gamma   90.00
#
_symmetry.space_group_name_H-M   'P 1'
#
loop_
_entity.id
_entity.type
_entity.pdbx_description
1 polymer ?
#
loop_
_entity_poly.entity_id
_entity_poly.type
_entity_poly.pdbx_seq_one_letter_code
_entity_poly.pdbx_strand_id
1 'polypeptide(L)'
;NTFDLLSKGETIGVFQLESAGMVRYIKELKPNSINDVAAMIALYRPGPMDHISTFIDAKHGRREVTYVHPALKDILEETYGVIVYQDQVLHIAREFAGYTLGEADIVRKAMGKKVPEIMAEERDKFVEGAQKQGYTEELADSVFMLVEPFAGYAFNKAHSVSYGLVSYWTAYLKANFPAEYMAAFMNSYIGKKDRLISAVADCRRMGIPVFPPSVNSSFQEFTIEKTTEGVVGIRFGLAAIKNVGSEALTPFIEARLEHGNFDSLENLCKNGDIGSLNRKSIECLIMAGCLDEFGDRGGLLEVAEKINSLAQQEKTLRDSSQSTMFDMLGEAEGASLAAIDIPISSTSDHEKRMWEVELMGMSLSSSDHLANVMSKMKDDVQIMLSQLESNGKKGRSTIGGQVSTIVDRFTRDNKPFKVITLELLDGSLEAVVWEDALKKSPDIWDPGKIVTVTGTIRERDGDITISVQEGSEVDLDKVLNSGNVNEIEQEKQTQTSDKVLVSPETNGTVMNGNGKHNGNGHASHINDVVKGKPISEVAHKKKLVLFMKETEHPQHDKMLLDDVKRLLLGSSGSDEVGLEIESQGSLVVMDWKPVKVDASEELQENLKNTLGDYGGVSVQSLMF
;
A
#
# COMPACT_ATOMS: atom_id res chain seq x y z
N ASN A 1 4.29 19.13 -3.33
CA ASN A 1 3.99 17.71 -3.67
C ASN A 1 3.18 17.00 -2.56
N THR A 2 3.65 16.98 -1.27
CA THR A 2 2.99 16.22 -0.20
C THR A 2 1.57 16.72 0.11
N PHE A 3 1.41 18.03 0.31
CA PHE A 3 0.08 18.60 0.56
C PHE A 3 -0.81 18.56 -0.69
N ASP A 4 -0.23 18.57 -1.89
CA ASP A 4 -0.98 18.39 -3.14
C ASP A 4 -1.56 16.98 -3.23
N LEU A 5 -0.75 15.94 -2.89
CA LEU A 5 -1.20 14.56 -2.79
C LEU A 5 -2.36 14.41 -1.80
N LEU A 6 -2.22 15.00 -0.60
CA LEU A 6 -3.30 15.00 0.41
C LEU A 6 -4.55 15.72 -0.10
N SER A 7 -4.39 16.88 -0.73
CA SER A 7 -5.51 17.69 -1.26
C SER A 7 -6.28 16.99 -2.39
N LYS A 8 -5.60 16.11 -3.15
CA LYS A 8 -6.22 15.26 -4.16
C LYS A 8 -6.93 14.05 -3.56
N GLY A 9 -6.67 13.74 -2.28
CA GLY A 9 -7.17 12.55 -1.61
C GLY A 9 -6.50 11.25 -2.05
N GLU A 10 -5.28 11.33 -2.54
CA GLU A 10 -4.47 10.18 -2.98
C GLU A 10 -3.82 9.48 -1.78
N THR A 11 -4.65 9.12 -0.79
CA THR A 11 -4.20 8.77 0.57
C THR A 11 -4.20 7.27 0.86
N ILE A 12 -4.34 6.39 -0.14
CA ILE A 12 -4.15 4.94 0.05
C ILE A 12 -2.76 4.70 0.66
N GLY A 13 -2.73 3.98 1.77
CA GLY A 13 -1.50 3.73 2.54
C GLY A 13 -1.02 4.90 3.41
N VAL A 14 -1.60 6.09 3.32
CA VAL A 14 -1.23 7.21 4.19
C VAL A 14 -1.85 7.02 5.58
N PHE A 15 -0.99 6.95 6.58
CA PHE A 15 -1.40 6.69 7.96
C PHE A 15 -2.53 7.62 8.42
N GLN A 16 -3.57 7.06 9.01
CA GLN A 16 -4.78 7.72 9.51
C GLN A 16 -5.67 8.42 8.46
N LEU A 17 -5.25 8.56 7.20
CA LEU A 17 -5.95 9.40 6.21
C LEU A 17 -6.58 8.61 5.05
N GLU A 18 -6.60 7.27 5.12
CA GLU A 18 -7.04 6.41 4.01
C GLU A 18 -8.53 6.02 4.04
N SER A 19 -9.26 6.27 5.13
CA SER A 19 -10.69 5.91 5.19
C SER A 19 -11.53 6.84 4.30
N ALA A 20 -12.56 6.32 3.63
CA ALA A 20 -13.38 7.07 2.68
C ALA A 20 -13.90 8.40 3.24
N GLY A 21 -14.42 8.39 4.48
CA GLY A 21 -14.89 9.62 5.12
C GLY A 21 -13.77 10.62 5.40
N MET A 22 -12.57 10.15 5.78
CA MET A 22 -11.41 11.01 5.98
C MET A 22 -10.92 11.59 4.65
N VAL A 23 -10.85 10.78 3.60
CA VAL A 23 -10.48 11.22 2.24
C VAL A 23 -11.36 12.37 1.77
N ARG A 24 -12.68 12.27 1.98
CA ARG A 24 -13.61 13.34 1.63
C ARG A 24 -13.26 14.65 2.34
N TYR A 25 -13.06 14.60 3.65
CA TYR A 25 -12.75 15.81 4.42
C TYR A 25 -11.37 16.38 4.11
N ILE A 26 -10.38 15.55 3.83
CA ILE A 26 -9.03 16.00 3.42
C ILE A 26 -9.07 16.69 2.05
N LYS A 27 -9.86 16.19 1.11
CA LYS A 27 -10.09 16.87 -0.20
C LYS A 27 -10.73 18.24 -0.03
N GLU A 28 -11.71 18.37 0.87
CA GLU A 28 -12.38 19.63 1.16
C GLU A 28 -11.48 20.60 1.94
N LEU A 29 -10.71 20.08 2.90
CA LEU A 29 -9.79 20.84 3.75
C LEU A 29 -8.62 21.43 2.95
N LYS A 30 -8.09 20.69 1.96
CA LYS A 30 -6.87 21.06 1.21
C LYS A 30 -5.76 21.49 2.18
N PRO A 31 -5.24 20.59 2.99
CA PRO A 31 -4.26 20.93 4.03
C PRO A 31 -3.01 21.54 3.41
N ASN A 32 -2.47 22.56 4.07
CA ASN A 32 -1.22 23.20 3.70
C ASN A 32 -0.20 23.27 4.86
N SER A 33 -0.59 22.72 6.00
CA SER A 33 0.24 22.63 7.20
C SER A 33 0.03 21.30 7.93
N ILE A 34 0.99 20.92 8.77
CA ILE A 34 0.86 19.75 9.66
C ILE A 34 -0.26 20.00 10.68
N ASN A 35 -0.47 21.25 11.08
CA ASN A 35 -1.54 21.60 12.03
C ASN A 35 -2.93 21.30 11.47
N ASP A 36 -3.15 21.52 10.18
CA ASP A 36 -4.42 21.16 9.53
C ASP A 36 -4.67 19.65 9.59
N VAL A 37 -3.62 18.85 9.31
CA VAL A 37 -3.71 17.39 9.37
C VAL A 37 -3.97 16.93 10.82
N ALA A 38 -3.26 17.52 11.78
CA ALA A 38 -3.45 17.22 13.20
C ALA A 38 -4.85 17.58 13.68
N ALA A 39 -5.35 18.75 13.30
CA ALA A 39 -6.72 19.18 13.64
C ALA A 39 -7.76 18.22 13.04
N MET A 40 -7.59 17.79 11.79
CA MET A 40 -8.49 16.84 11.16
C MET A 40 -8.49 15.48 11.88
N ILE A 41 -7.33 14.96 12.27
CA ILE A 41 -7.21 13.71 13.07
C ILE A 41 -7.93 13.88 14.42
N ALA A 42 -7.85 15.06 15.02
CA ALA A 42 -8.53 15.34 16.28
C ALA A 42 -10.05 15.47 16.13
N LEU A 43 -10.53 16.02 15.02
CA LEU A 43 -11.96 16.27 14.76
C LEU A 43 -12.69 15.05 14.20
N TYR A 44 -12.01 14.18 13.43
CA TYR A 44 -12.66 13.03 12.77
C TYR A 44 -12.98 11.90 13.77
N ARG A 45 -13.98 12.15 14.61
CA ARG A 45 -14.48 11.24 15.65
C ARG A 45 -15.95 11.58 15.95
N PRO A 46 -16.76 10.61 16.40
CA PRO A 46 -18.12 10.91 16.87
C PRO A 46 -18.14 12.05 17.91
N GLY A 47 -18.97 13.03 17.68
CA GLY A 47 -19.07 14.27 18.45
C GLY A 47 -18.38 15.44 17.77
N PRO A 48 -17.03 15.52 17.77
CA PRO A 48 -16.31 16.64 17.12
C PRO A 48 -16.49 16.73 15.59
N MET A 49 -16.90 15.65 14.92
CA MET A 49 -17.14 15.65 13.46
C MET A 49 -18.12 16.73 13.00
N ASP A 50 -19.08 17.12 13.83
CA ASP A 50 -20.08 18.15 13.50
C ASP A 50 -19.44 19.51 13.27
N HIS A 51 -18.22 19.72 13.78
CA HIS A 51 -17.47 20.98 13.64
C HIS A 51 -16.51 21.00 12.46
N ILE A 52 -16.32 19.87 11.73
CA ILE A 52 -15.37 19.78 10.60
C ILE A 52 -15.75 20.78 9.51
N SER A 53 -17.03 20.87 9.13
CA SER A 53 -17.47 21.82 8.10
C SER A 53 -17.20 23.25 8.49
N THR A 54 -17.45 23.61 9.78
CA THR A 54 -17.13 24.94 10.31
C THR A 54 -15.64 25.24 10.23
N PHE A 55 -14.80 24.28 10.61
CA PHE A 55 -13.34 24.41 10.54
C PHE A 55 -12.85 24.61 9.09
N ILE A 56 -13.36 23.81 8.15
CA ILE A 56 -13.02 23.90 6.73
C ILE A 56 -13.47 25.24 6.13
N ASP A 57 -14.71 25.68 6.42
CA ASP A 57 -15.25 26.93 5.90
C ASP A 57 -14.49 28.15 6.44
N ALA A 58 -14.14 28.13 7.73
CA ALA A 58 -13.33 29.18 8.34
C ALA A 58 -11.91 29.23 7.74
N LYS A 59 -11.26 28.07 7.56
CA LYS A 59 -9.95 27.98 6.90
C LYS A 59 -9.95 28.59 5.51
N HIS A 60 -10.99 28.34 4.72
CA HIS A 60 -11.10 28.86 3.34
C HIS A 60 -11.72 30.26 3.24
N GLY A 61 -12.00 30.92 4.35
CA GLY A 61 -12.62 32.24 4.37
C GLY A 61 -14.07 32.26 3.87
N ARG A 62 -14.73 31.10 3.75
CA ARG A 62 -16.16 30.99 3.42
C ARG A 62 -17.04 31.37 4.60
N ARG A 63 -16.48 31.28 5.82
CA ARG A 63 -17.06 31.72 7.06
C ARG A 63 -16.10 32.68 7.75
N GLU A 64 -16.58 33.83 8.18
CA GLU A 64 -15.80 34.76 8.98
C GLU A 64 -15.50 34.17 10.36
N VAL A 65 -14.22 34.24 10.76
CA VAL A 65 -13.80 33.79 12.09
C VAL A 65 -14.13 34.92 13.08
N THR A 66 -15.13 34.67 13.92
CA THR A 66 -15.53 35.59 14.98
C THR A 66 -15.16 35.05 16.34
N TYR A 67 -14.63 35.90 17.21
CA TYR A 67 -14.30 35.56 18.57
C TYR A 67 -15.25 36.29 19.51
N VAL A 68 -15.81 35.56 20.50
CA VAL A 68 -16.67 36.15 21.54
C VAL A 68 -15.94 37.28 22.28
N HIS A 69 -14.61 37.14 22.41
CA HIS A 69 -13.75 38.20 22.97
C HIS A 69 -12.37 38.16 22.29
N PRO A 70 -11.69 39.34 22.09
CA PRO A 70 -10.37 39.37 21.44
C PRO A 70 -9.30 38.46 22.06
N ALA A 71 -9.29 38.27 23.37
CA ALA A 71 -8.37 37.36 24.07
C ALA A 71 -8.46 35.91 23.62
N LEU A 72 -9.57 35.48 23.02
CA LEU A 72 -9.70 34.13 22.45
C LEU A 72 -8.92 33.96 21.15
N LYS A 73 -8.57 35.06 20.47
CA LYS A 73 -7.87 34.99 19.20
C LYS A 73 -6.55 34.25 19.33
N ASP A 74 -5.72 34.60 20.28
CA ASP A 74 -4.39 34.01 20.44
C ASP A 74 -4.46 32.51 20.80
N ILE A 75 -5.57 32.07 21.39
CA ILE A 75 -5.80 30.67 21.78
C ILE A 75 -6.36 29.85 20.62
N LEU A 76 -7.24 30.44 19.80
CA LEU A 76 -8.04 29.73 18.80
C LEU A 76 -7.66 30.03 17.35
N GLU A 77 -6.71 30.95 17.09
CA GLU A 77 -6.32 31.34 15.72
C GLU A 77 -5.80 30.16 14.91
N GLU A 78 -4.99 29.28 15.52
CA GLU A 78 -4.43 28.11 14.85
C GLU A 78 -5.48 27.08 14.41
N THR A 79 -6.68 27.13 15.02
CA THR A 79 -7.82 26.24 14.73
C THR A 79 -9.01 27.00 14.16
N TYR A 80 -8.78 28.17 13.58
CA TYR A 80 -9.77 29.00 12.90
C TYR A 80 -11.01 29.30 13.76
N GLY A 81 -10.80 29.51 15.06
CA GLY A 81 -11.87 29.82 16.01
C GLY A 81 -12.63 28.61 16.58
N VAL A 82 -12.29 27.41 16.15
CA VAL A 82 -12.91 26.16 16.66
C VAL A 82 -12.10 25.60 17.83
N ILE A 83 -12.74 25.24 18.91
CA ILE A 83 -12.09 24.51 20.01
C ILE A 83 -11.88 23.05 19.56
N VAL A 84 -10.62 22.63 19.49
CA VAL A 84 -10.21 21.27 19.07
C VAL A 84 -9.47 20.57 20.19
N TYR A 85 -8.61 21.28 20.90
CA TYR A 85 -7.62 20.72 21.83
C TYR A 85 -7.94 20.99 23.29
N GLN A 86 -7.57 20.04 24.15
CA GLN A 86 -7.69 20.16 25.61
C GLN A 86 -6.95 21.39 26.15
N ASP A 87 -5.76 21.65 25.60
CA ASP A 87 -4.94 22.79 26.01
C ASP A 87 -5.65 24.14 25.77
N GLN A 88 -6.46 24.23 24.70
CA GLN A 88 -7.26 25.44 24.43
C GLN A 88 -8.30 25.66 25.53
N VAL A 89 -8.99 24.61 25.97
CA VAL A 89 -9.92 24.68 27.09
C VAL A 89 -9.24 25.14 28.37
N LEU A 90 -8.06 24.59 28.68
CA LEU A 90 -7.27 24.98 29.86
C LEU A 90 -6.81 26.44 29.79
N HIS A 91 -6.36 26.90 28.60
CA HIS A 91 -5.94 28.28 28.41
C HIS A 91 -7.10 29.27 28.50
N ILE A 92 -8.28 28.91 27.95
CA ILE A 92 -9.49 29.74 28.08
C ILE A 92 -9.88 29.88 29.56
N ALA A 93 -9.93 28.78 30.31
CA ALA A 93 -10.26 28.82 31.74
C ALA A 93 -9.25 29.67 32.55
N ARG A 94 -7.96 29.58 32.22
CA ARG A 94 -6.92 30.39 32.86
C ARG A 94 -7.07 31.88 32.52
N GLU A 95 -7.27 32.21 31.25
CA GLU A 95 -7.33 33.60 30.78
C GLU A 95 -8.57 34.34 31.31
N PHE A 96 -9.74 33.69 31.25
CA PHE A 96 -11.00 34.31 31.64
C PHE A 96 -11.34 34.18 33.12
N ALA A 97 -11.11 33.00 33.73
CA ALA A 97 -11.50 32.76 35.12
C ALA A 97 -10.30 32.83 36.10
N GLY A 98 -9.07 33.07 35.59
CA GLY A 98 -7.87 33.16 36.42
C GLY A 98 -7.47 31.86 37.07
N TYR A 99 -7.87 30.72 36.52
CA TYR A 99 -7.55 29.39 37.04
C TYR A 99 -6.05 29.09 36.87
N THR A 100 -5.49 28.36 37.81
CA THR A 100 -4.25 27.63 37.58
C THR A 100 -4.47 26.51 36.58
N LEU A 101 -3.42 26.00 35.93
CA LEU A 101 -3.54 24.87 35.01
C LEU A 101 -4.11 23.61 35.69
N GLY A 102 -3.80 23.41 36.98
CA GLY A 102 -4.34 22.29 37.76
C GLY A 102 -5.85 22.40 38.00
N GLU A 103 -6.34 23.60 38.38
CA GLU A 103 -7.78 23.88 38.54
C GLU A 103 -8.51 23.73 37.21
N ALA A 104 -7.97 24.30 36.13
CA ALA A 104 -8.53 24.18 34.80
C ALA A 104 -8.69 22.72 34.34
N ASP A 105 -7.71 21.85 34.66
CA ASP A 105 -7.81 20.42 34.32
C ASP A 105 -8.89 19.68 35.17
N ILE A 106 -9.08 20.09 36.44
CA ILE A 106 -10.16 19.57 37.29
C ILE A 106 -11.51 19.94 36.66
N VAL A 107 -11.68 21.23 36.28
CA VAL A 107 -12.91 21.72 35.64
C VAL A 107 -13.16 20.98 34.32
N ARG A 108 -12.16 20.85 33.48
CA ARG A 108 -12.28 20.08 32.22
C ARG A 108 -12.74 18.64 32.46
N LYS A 109 -12.19 17.97 33.49
CA LYS A 109 -12.60 16.61 33.86
C LYS A 109 -14.06 16.57 34.40
N ALA A 110 -14.45 17.56 35.17
CA ALA A 110 -15.79 17.69 35.70
C ALA A 110 -16.81 17.89 34.57
N MET A 111 -16.54 18.84 33.68
CA MET A 111 -17.36 19.08 32.48
C MET A 111 -17.48 17.83 31.59
N GLY A 112 -16.41 17.06 31.44
CA GLY A 112 -16.41 15.81 30.65
C GLY A 112 -17.32 14.72 31.21
N LYS A 113 -17.61 14.73 32.54
CA LYS A 113 -18.54 13.79 33.18
C LYS A 113 -20.02 14.14 32.94
N LYS A 114 -20.31 15.35 32.48
CA LYS A 114 -21.67 15.86 32.16
C LYS A 114 -22.69 15.66 33.31
N VAL A 115 -22.25 15.83 34.55
CA VAL A 115 -23.13 15.79 35.73
C VAL A 115 -23.70 17.20 35.94
N PRO A 116 -25.02 17.41 35.82
CA PRO A 116 -25.63 18.76 35.80
C PRO A 116 -25.27 19.60 37.03
N GLU A 117 -25.24 19.00 38.20
CA GLU A 117 -24.95 19.69 39.47
C GLU A 117 -23.52 20.20 39.50
N ILE A 118 -22.55 19.40 39.02
CA ILE A 118 -21.15 19.77 38.94
C ILE A 118 -20.95 20.87 37.87
N MET A 119 -21.68 20.77 36.77
CA MET A 119 -21.62 21.78 35.69
C MET A 119 -22.13 23.16 36.19
N ALA A 120 -23.23 23.20 36.93
CA ALA A 120 -23.75 24.44 37.50
C ALA A 120 -22.73 25.07 38.48
N GLU A 121 -22.17 24.25 39.36
CA GLU A 121 -21.18 24.69 40.35
C GLU A 121 -19.90 25.22 39.68
N GLU A 122 -19.41 24.56 38.64
CA GLU A 122 -18.22 24.99 37.90
C GLU A 122 -18.48 26.24 37.03
N ARG A 123 -19.71 26.40 36.51
CA ARG A 123 -20.14 27.62 35.83
C ARG A 123 -20.10 28.81 36.78
N ASP A 124 -20.68 28.67 37.96
CA ASP A 124 -20.70 29.77 38.96
C ASP A 124 -19.27 30.15 39.36
N LYS A 125 -18.36 29.19 39.59
CA LYS A 125 -16.96 29.43 39.89
C LYS A 125 -16.24 30.12 38.71
N PHE A 126 -16.51 29.71 37.48
CA PHE A 126 -15.94 30.32 36.29
C PHE A 126 -16.37 31.78 36.16
N VAL A 127 -17.65 32.06 36.33
CA VAL A 127 -18.21 33.41 36.27
C VAL A 127 -17.64 34.29 37.39
N GLU A 128 -17.58 33.80 38.63
CA GLU A 128 -16.92 34.52 39.74
C GLU A 128 -15.44 34.82 39.42
N GLY A 129 -14.71 33.85 38.90
CA GLY A 129 -13.31 34.03 38.53
C GLY A 129 -13.16 35.09 37.44
N ALA A 130 -14.02 35.03 36.42
CA ALA A 130 -14.02 35.99 35.31
C ALA A 130 -14.34 37.42 35.76
N GLN A 131 -15.31 37.58 36.68
CA GLN A 131 -15.62 38.89 37.28
C GLN A 131 -14.42 39.46 38.05
N LYS A 132 -13.66 38.64 38.77
CA LYS A 132 -12.40 39.04 39.44
C LYS A 132 -11.31 39.48 38.48
N GLN A 133 -11.31 38.94 37.22
CA GLN A 133 -10.43 39.37 36.14
C GLN A 133 -10.93 40.64 35.39
N GLY A 134 -12.12 41.16 35.76
CA GLY A 134 -12.68 42.38 35.18
C GLY A 134 -13.62 42.17 33.99
N TYR A 135 -14.02 40.94 33.71
CA TYR A 135 -15.01 40.61 32.69
C TYR A 135 -16.44 40.72 33.22
N THR A 136 -17.39 40.96 32.32
CA THR A 136 -18.82 40.97 32.71
C THR A 136 -19.37 39.55 32.84
N GLU A 137 -20.45 39.38 33.60
CA GLU A 137 -21.10 38.10 33.77
C GLU A 137 -21.61 37.53 32.45
N GLU A 138 -22.21 38.35 31.58
CA GLU A 138 -22.74 37.94 30.29
C GLU A 138 -21.61 37.43 29.36
N LEU A 139 -20.43 38.04 29.40
CA LEU A 139 -19.29 37.59 28.64
C LEU A 139 -18.74 36.27 29.18
N ALA A 140 -18.64 36.16 30.52
CA ALA A 140 -18.18 34.94 31.18
C ALA A 140 -19.10 33.74 30.85
N ASP A 141 -20.40 33.94 30.91
CA ASP A 141 -21.40 32.95 30.50
C ASP A 141 -21.28 32.54 29.05
N SER A 142 -21.10 33.52 28.14
CA SER A 142 -20.94 33.24 26.72
C SER A 142 -19.69 32.41 26.44
N VAL A 143 -18.59 32.68 27.15
CA VAL A 143 -17.34 31.90 27.03
C VAL A 143 -17.50 30.52 27.66
N PHE A 144 -18.15 30.39 28.80
CA PHE A 144 -18.42 29.09 29.42
C PHE A 144 -19.27 28.20 28.51
N MET A 145 -20.36 28.73 27.95
CA MET A 145 -21.25 28.02 27.00
C MET A 145 -20.52 27.63 25.71
N LEU A 146 -19.52 28.42 25.29
CA LEU A 146 -18.67 28.06 24.15
C LEU A 146 -17.78 26.85 24.46
N VAL A 147 -17.24 26.73 25.68
CA VAL A 147 -16.29 25.70 26.11
C VAL A 147 -17.00 24.39 26.52
N GLU A 148 -18.16 24.48 27.13
CA GLU A 148 -18.91 23.37 27.73
C GLU A 148 -19.06 22.17 26.79
N PRO A 149 -19.52 22.31 25.52
CA PRO A 149 -19.68 21.18 24.60
C PRO A 149 -18.37 20.44 24.32
N PHE A 150 -17.24 21.19 24.32
CA PHE A 150 -15.92 20.66 23.93
C PHE A 150 -15.13 20.05 25.09
N ALA A 151 -15.45 20.39 26.33
CA ALA A 151 -14.71 19.92 27.50
C ALA A 151 -14.66 18.39 27.62
N GLY A 152 -15.72 17.71 27.14
CA GLY A 152 -15.79 16.24 27.10
C GLY A 152 -15.22 15.61 25.83
N TYR A 153 -14.97 16.41 24.78
CA TYR A 153 -14.56 15.91 23.46
C TYR A 153 -13.20 16.46 22.98
N ALA A 154 -12.67 17.48 23.63
CA ALA A 154 -11.40 18.08 23.26
C ALA A 154 -10.26 17.04 23.25
N PHE A 155 -9.38 17.13 22.25
CA PHE A 155 -8.36 16.12 22.00
C PHE A 155 -7.01 16.54 22.61
N ASN A 156 -6.16 15.56 22.91
CA ASN A 156 -4.78 15.86 23.31
C ASN A 156 -3.99 16.36 22.10
N LYS A 157 -3.52 17.61 22.14
CA LYS A 157 -2.81 18.24 21.04
C LYS A 157 -1.51 17.51 20.71
N ALA A 158 -0.71 17.17 21.73
CA ALA A 158 0.57 16.49 21.52
C ALA A 158 0.39 15.17 20.80
N HIS A 159 -0.67 14.41 21.15
CA HIS A 159 -0.98 13.15 20.47
C HIS A 159 -1.39 13.39 19.01
N SER A 160 -2.30 14.31 18.72
CA SER A 160 -2.74 14.55 17.34
C SER A 160 -1.64 15.13 16.44
N VAL A 161 -0.76 15.99 16.98
CA VAL A 161 0.39 16.50 16.25
C VAL A 161 1.38 15.38 15.94
N SER A 162 1.66 14.50 16.90
CA SER A 162 2.54 13.33 16.67
C SER A 162 1.98 12.41 15.58
N TYR A 163 0.69 12.11 15.62
CA TYR A 163 0.02 11.33 14.58
C TYR A 163 -0.05 12.08 13.24
N GLY A 164 -0.31 13.38 13.27
CA GLY A 164 -0.26 14.23 12.08
C GLY A 164 1.12 14.24 11.42
N LEU A 165 2.18 14.20 12.22
CA LEU A 165 3.55 14.10 11.71
C LEU A 165 3.81 12.74 11.05
N VAL A 166 3.36 11.64 11.64
CA VAL A 166 3.46 10.31 11.02
C VAL A 166 2.65 10.26 9.72
N SER A 167 1.43 10.81 9.70
CA SER A 167 0.62 10.94 8.48
C SER A 167 1.35 11.73 7.40
N TYR A 168 1.98 12.85 7.78
CA TYR A 168 2.78 13.66 6.87
C TYR A 168 3.99 12.89 6.33
N TRP A 169 4.73 12.16 7.17
CA TRP A 169 5.87 11.35 6.73
C TRP A 169 5.46 10.28 5.72
N THR A 170 4.38 9.56 5.99
CA THR A 170 3.88 8.55 5.05
C THR A 170 3.43 9.18 3.74
N ALA A 171 2.74 10.32 3.78
CA ALA A 171 2.36 11.09 2.60
C ALA A 171 3.58 11.66 1.86
N TYR A 172 4.61 12.12 2.60
CA TYR A 172 5.85 12.63 2.02
C TYR A 172 6.61 11.55 1.26
N LEU A 173 6.77 10.38 1.86
CA LEU A 173 7.42 9.24 1.22
C LEU A 173 6.66 8.84 -0.05
N LYS A 174 5.33 8.72 0.02
CA LYS A 174 4.50 8.41 -1.13
C LYS A 174 4.61 9.45 -2.25
N ALA A 175 4.64 10.74 -1.91
CA ALA A 175 4.68 11.83 -2.88
C ALA A 175 6.05 12.02 -3.56
N ASN A 176 7.14 11.63 -2.91
CA ASN A 176 8.50 11.89 -3.39
C ASN A 176 9.25 10.61 -3.79
N PHE A 177 8.87 9.45 -3.26
CA PHE A 177 9.42 8.12 -3.54
C PHE A 177 8.29 7.11 -3.79
N PRO A 178 7.44 7.36 -4.80
CA PRO A 178 6.16 6.65 -4.94
C PRO A 178 6.34 5.15 -5.19
N ALA A 179 7.28 4.74 -6.02
CA ALA A 179 7.49 3.32 -6.32
C ALA A 179 8.01 2.57 -5.09
N GLU A 180 9.02 3.11 -4.41
CA GLU A 180 9.61 2.54 -3.19
C GLU A 180 8.58 2.46 -2.06
N TYR A 181 7.78 3.52 -1.91
CA TYR A 181 6.73 3.55 -0.90
C TYR A 181 5.66 2.49 -1.16
N MET A 182 5.19 2.37 -2.40
CA MET A 182 4.16 1.40 -2.77
C MET A 182 4.67 -0.04 -2.69
N ALA A 183 5.93 -0.30 -3.05
CA ALA A 183 6.54 -1.62 -2.86
C ALA A 183 6.59 -2.01 -1.38
N ALA A 184 7.05 -1.10 -0.51
CA ALA A 184 7.08 -1.31 0.94
C ALA A 184 5.67 -1.48 1.53
N PHE A 185 4.70 -0.70 1.04
CA PHE A 185 3.29 -0.83 1.41
C PHE A 185 2.74 -2.20 1.03
N MET A 186 2.93 -2.66 -0.21
CA MET A 186 2.48 -3.98 -0.64
C MET A 186 3.14 -5.11 0.16
N ASN A 187 4.42 -4.99 0.51
CA ASN A 187 5.12 -5.97 1.35
C ASN A 187 4.50 -6.10 2.75
N SER A 188 4.05 -5.00 3.34
CA SER A 188 3.36 -5.06 4.64
C SER A 188 1.97 -5.69 4.58
N TYR A 189 1.43 -5.91 3.37
CA TYR A 189 0.11 -6.49 3.15
C TYR A 189 0.14 -7.83 2.38
N ILE A 190 1.29 -8.49 2.28
CA ILE A 190 1.36 -9.87 1.74
C ILE A 190 0.37 -10.75 2.50
N GLY A 191 -0.45 -11.50 1.76
CA GLY A 191 -1.54 -12.32 2.29
C GLY A 191 -2.89 -11.60 2.50
N LYS A 192 -2.97 -10.28 2.30
CA LYS A 192 -4.23 -9.50 2.38
C LYS A 192 -4.65 -9.01 0.99
N LYS A 193 -5.34 -9.87 0.23
CA LYS A 193 -5.68 -9.63 -1.19
C LYS A 193 -6.31 -8.27 -1.46
N ASP A 194 -7.34 -7.87 -0.69
CA ASP A 194 -8.07 -6.62 -0.93
C ASP A 194 -7.15 -5.39 -0.85
N ARG A 195 -6.18 -5.42 0.08
CA ARG A 195 -5.19 -4.34 0.22
C ARG A 195 -4.21 -4.31 -0.94
N LEU A 196 -3.79 -5.48 -1.43
CA LEU A 196 -2.90 -5.58 -2.59
C LEU A 196 -3.60 -5.11 -3.87
N ILE A 197 -4.87 -5.48 -4.07
CA ILE A 197 -5.68 -5.00 -5.21
C ILE A 197 -5.76 -3.47 -5.20
N SER A 198 -6.12 -2.89 -4.04
CA SER A 198 -6.19 -1.43 -3.90
C SER A 198 -4.84 -0.74 -4.14
N ALA A 199 -3.74 -1.36 -3.67
CA ALA A 199 -2.40 -0.83 -3.87
C ALA A 199 -1.98 -0.84 -5.35
N VAL A 200 -2.27 -1.92 -6.08
CA VAL A 200 -1.95 -2.04 -7.51
C VAL A 200 -2.79 -1.06 -8.34
N ALA A 201 -4.07 -0.89 -7.99
CA ALA A 201 -4.92 0.12 -8.64
C ALA A 201 -4.36 1.54 -8.42
N ASP A 202 -3.88 1.83 -7.21
CA ASP A 202 -3.25 3.12 -6.90
C ASP A 202 -1.90 3.32 -7.63
N CYS A 203 -1.08 2.26 -7.74
CA CYS A 203 0.13 2.28 -8.57
C CYS A 203 -0.19 2.64 -10.02
N ARG A 204 -1.21 2.01 -10.63
CA ARG A 204 -1.66 2.31 -12.00
C ARG A 204 -2.07 3.78 -12.13
N ARG A 205 -2.87 4.30 -11.19
CA ARG A 205 -3.28 5.70 -11.15
C ARG A 205 -2.08 6.67 -11.06
N MET A 206 -1.04 6.29 -10.34
CA MET A 206 0.21 7.05 -10.21
C MET A 206 1.18 6.85 -11.39
N GLY A 207 0.82 6.03 -12.39
CA GLY A 207 1.68 5.72 -13.53
C GLY A 207 2.87 4.81 -13.18
N ILE A 208 2.78 4.04 -12.09
CA ILE A 208 3.79 3.08 -11.67
C ILE A 208 3.40 1.69 -12.17
N PRO A 209 4.10 1.12 -13.15
CA PRO A 209 3.81 -0.22 -13.61
C PRO A 209 4.10 -1.26 -12.52
N VAL A 210 3.20 -2.24 -12.39
CA VAL A 210 3.42 -3.43 -11.58
C VAL A 210 3.64 -4.60 -12.52
N PHE A 211 4.87 -5.10 -12.55
CA PHE A 211 5.26 -6.19 -13.44
C PHE A 211 4.79 -7.55 -12.91
N PRO A 212 4.36 -8.46 -13.80
CA PRO A 212 3.94 -9.79 -13.40
C PRO A 212 5.07 -10.58 -12.73
N PRO A 213 4.76 -11.62 -11.93
CA PRO A 213 5.79 -12.44 -11.32
C PRO A 213 6.58 -13.23 -12.37
N SER A 214 7.87 -13.43 -12.15
CA SER A 214 8.78 -14.23 -13.00
C SER A 214 9.79 -14.96 -12.13
N VAL A 215 10.13 -16.20 -12.45
CA VAL A 215 11.18 -16.95 -11.76
C VAL A 215 12.56 -16.31 -11.94
N ASN A 216 12.77 -15.57 -13.03
CA ASN A 216 14.04 -14.91 -13.31
C ASN A 216 14.16 -13.49 -12.72
N SER A 217 13.04 -12.83 -12.42
CA SER A 217 13.06 -11.43 -11.97
C SER A 217 12.50 -11.20 -10.56
N SER A 218 11.53 -12.02 -10.13
CA SER A 218 10.86 -11.80 -8.83
C SER A 218 11.68 -12.29 -7.64
N PHE A 219 11.63 -11.54 -6.55
CA PHE A 219 12.09 -11.99 -5.24
C PHE A 219 10.90 -12.50 -4.39
N GLN A 220 11.16 -12.85 -3.15
CA GLN A 220 10.09 -13.21 -2.21
C GLN A 220 9.09 -12.08 -2.04
N GLU A 221 9.60 -10.85 -1.88
CA GLU A 221 8.85 -9.62 -1.67
C GLU A 221 8.70 -8.83 -2.97
N PHE A 222 7.81 -7.83 -2.97
CA PHE A 222 7.74 -6.83 -4.03
C PHE A 222 9.02 -5.99 -4.04
N THR A 223 9.63 -5.85 -5.20
CA THR A 223 10.90 -5.13 -5.38
C THR A 223 10.80 -4.11 -6.49
N ILE A 224 11.63 -3.07 -6.39
CA ILE A 224 11.75 -2.09 -7.47
C ILE A 224 12.53 -2.71 -8.61
N GLU A 225 12.00 -2.58 -9.81
CA GLU A 225 12.64 -3.00 -11.05
C GLU A 225 12.73 -1.82 -12.01
N LYS A 226 13.86 -1.72 -12.67
CA LYS A 226 14.07 -0.77 -13.75
C LYS A 226 14.25 -1.52 -15.05
N THR A 227 13.36 -1.29 -16.02
CA THR A 227 13.43 -1.91 -17.33
C THR A 227 14.63 -1.39 -18.12
N THR A 228 15.02 -2.10 -19.19
CA THR A 228 16.07 -1.67 -20.14
C THR A 228 15.78 -0.31 -20.77
N GLU A 229 14.50 0.04 -20.91
CA GLU A 229 14.03 1.34 -21.41
C GLU A 229 14.08 2.45 -20.37
N GLY A 230 14.44 2.11 -19.13
CA GLY A 230 14.55 3.06 -18.02
C GLY A 230 13.28 3.30 -17.22
N VAL A 231 12.20 2.57 -17.51
CA VAL A 231 10.95 2.64 -16.75
C VAL A 231 11.15 2.00 -15.39
N VAL A 232 10.80 2.75 -14.32
CA VAL A 232 10.84 2.25 -12.94
C VAL A 232 9.45 1.75 -12.57
N GLY A 233 9.38 0.50 -12.10
CA GLY A 233 8.13 -0.13 -11.66
C GLY A 233 8.36 -1.07 -10.49
N ILE A 234 7.35 -1.84 -10.15
CA ILE A 234 7.38 -2.76 -9.02
C ILE A 234 7.18 -4.17 -9.56
N ARG A 235 8.15 -5.07 -9.31
CA ARG A 235 8.02 -6.49 -9.62
C ARG A 235 7.19 -7.19 -8.56
N PHE A 236 6.22 -8.02 -8.98
CA PHE A 236 5.37 -8.79 -8.08
C PHE A 236 6.17 -9.83 -7.30
N GLY A 237 6.00 -9.86 -5.97
CA GLY A 237 6.70 -10.78 -5.08
C GLY A 237 6.12 -12.19 -5.09
N LEU A 238 6.97 -13.22 -5.16
CA LEU A 238 6.52 -14.62 -5.24
C LEU A 238 5.76 -15.08 -3.98
N ALA A 239 6.10 -14.58 -2.80
CA ALA A 239 5.41 -14.91 -1.55
C ALA A 239 3.99 -14.34 -1.46
N ALA A 240 3.61 -13.41 -2.33
CA ALA A 240 2.25 -12.90 -2.41
C ALA A 240 1.31 -13.83 -3.21
N ILE A 241 1.84 -14.83 -3.90
CA ILE A 241 1.08 -15.85 -4.64
C ILE A 241 0.52 -16.87 -3.64
N LYS A 242 -0.77 -17.15 -3.72
CA LYS A 242 -1.45 -18.12 -2.86
C LYS A 242 -0.77 -19.50 -2.95
N ASN A 243 -0.60 -20.18 -1.82
CA ASN A 243 0.04 -21.49 -1.66
C ASN A 243 1.57 -21.51 -1.95
N VAL A 244 2.20 -20.36 -2.10
CA VAL A 244 3.65 -20.26 -2.21
C VAL A 244 4.22 -19.71 -0.90
N GLY A 245 4.92 -20.57 -0.16
CA GLY A 245 5.48 -20.21 1.15
C GLY A 245 6.78 -19.43 1.02
N SER A 246 6.94 -18.35 1.80
CA SER A 246 8.13 -17.51 1.76
C SER A 246 9.41 -18.28 2.10
N GLU A 247 9.38 -19.15 3.11
CA GLU A 247 10.55 -19.94 3.54
C GLU A 247 11.01 -20.93 2.45
N ALA A 248 10.06 -21.53 1.71
CA ALA A 248 10.37 -22.46 0.64
C ALA A 248 10.99 -21.79 -0.59
N LEU A 249 10.85 -20.47 -0.72
CA LEU A 249 11.44 -19.68 -1.80
C LEU A 249 12.90 -19.28 -1.52
N THR A 250 13.36 -19.31 -0.27
CA THR A 250 14.71 -18.85 0.10
C THR A 250 15.80 -19.61 -0.67
N PRO A 251 15.83 -20.96 -0.69
CA PRO A 251 16.86 -21.68 -1.43
C PRO A 251 16.82 -21.37 -2.93
N PHE A 252 15.62 -21.24 -3.50
CA PHE A 252 15.45 -20.88 -4.91
C PHE A 252 16.04 -19.50 -5.24
N ILE A 253 15.79 -18.49 -4.41
CA ILE A 253 16.30 -17.13 -4.64
C ILE A 253 17.83 -17.11 -4.49
N GLU A 254 18.38 -17.79 -3.49
CA GLU A 254 19.81 -17.92 -3.28
C GLU A 254 20.50 -18.60 -4.47
N ALA A 255 19.94 -19.71 -4.94
CA ALA A 255 20.45 -20.44 -6.11
C ALA A 255 20.44 -19.55 -7.38
N ARG A 256 19.39 -18.77 -7.60
CA ARG A 256 19.35 -17.83 -8.72
C ARG A 256 20.40 -16.72 -8.59
N LEU A 257 20.66 -16.21 -7.38
CA LEU A 257 21.69 -15.20 -7.17
C LEU A 257 23.09 -15.76 -7.41
N GLU A 258 23.32 -17.05 -7.16
CA GLU A 258 24.59 -17.74 -7.37
C GLU A 258 24.81 -18.12 -8.86
N HIS A 259 23.78 -18.71 -9.50
CA HIS A 259 23.89 -19.28 -10.84
C HIS A 259 23.41 -18.36 -11.97
N GLY A 260 22.76 -17.25 -11.63
CA GLY A 260 22.15 -16.34 -12.62
C GLY A 260 20.75 -16.79 -13.05
N ASN A 261 20.28 -16.20 -14.14
CA ASN A 261 18.97 -16.49 -14.69
C ASN A 261 18.92 -17.88 -15.33
N PHE A 262 17.77 -18.53 -15.24
CA PHE A 262 17.50 -19.82 -15.85
C PHE A 262 17.03 -19.63 -17.29
N ASP A 263 17.67 -20.33 -18.23
CA ASP A 263 17.38 -20.27 -19.66
C ASP A 263 16.42 -21.39 -20.12
N SER A 264 16.22 -22.40 -19.31
CA SER A 264 15.38 -23.56 -19.60
C SER A 264 14.79 -24.18 -18.32
N LEU A 265 13.78 -25.04 -18.46
CA LEU A 265 13.23 -25.80 -17.35
C LEU A 265 14.23 -26.78 -16.74
N GLU A 266 15.07 -27.37 -17.56
CA GLU A 266 16.14 -28.28 -17.14
C GLU A 266 17.16 -27.53 -16.27
N ASN A 267 17.55 -26.32 -16.68
CA ASN A 267 18.45 -25.47 -15.93
C ASN A 267 17.79 -25.04 -14.59
N LEU A 268 16.52 -24.66 -14.61
CA LEU A 268 15.76 -24.35 -13.40
C LEU A 268 15.69 -25.55 -12.45
N CYS A 269 15.40 -26.77 -12.94
CA CYS A 269 15.35 -27.97 -12.11
C CYS A 269 16.71 -28.31 -11.51
N LYS A 270 17.79 -28.18 -12.29
CA LYS A 270 19.15 -28.55 -11.90
C LYS A 270 19.76 -27.53 -10.92
N ASN A 271 19.68 -26.26 -11.25
CA ASN A 271 20.41 -25.19 -10.57
C ASN A 271 19.52 -24.28 -9.71
N GLY A 272 18.19 -24.35 -9.84
CA GLY A 272 17.26 -23.43 -9.17
C GLY A 272 16.84 -23.80 -7.75
N ASP A 273 17.29 -24.94 -7.23
CA ASP A 273 16.91 -25.46 -5.89
C ASP A 273 15.41 -25.41 -5.58
N ILE A 274 14.57 -25.62 -6.61
CA ILE A 274 13.11 -25.62 -6.47
C ILE A 274 12.58 -26.92 -5.83
N GLY A 275 13.44 -27.88 -5.52
CA GLY A 275 13.09 -29.12 -4.80
C GLY A 275 12.59 -28.88 -3.36
N SER A 276 12.73 -27.68 -2.83
CA SER A 276 12.12 -27.23 -1.57
C SER A 276 10.65 -26.86 -1.72
N LEU A 277 10.19 -26.57 -2.93
CA LEU A 277 8.80 -26.29 -3.25
C LEU A 277 8.03 -27.61 -3.40
N ASN A 278 6.81 -27.66 -2.88
CA ASN A 278 5.94 -28.78 -3.15
C ASN A 278 5.26 -28.62 -4.53
N ARG A 279 4.71 -29.75 -5.05
CA ARG A 279 4.01 -29.77 -6.34
C ARG A 279 2.97 -28.66 -6.46
N LYS A 280 2.15 -28.44 -5.40
CA LYS A 280 1.09 -27.43 -5.41
C LYS A 280 1.65 -26.01 -5.56
N SER A 281 2.78 -25.72 -4.94
CA SER A 281 3.47 -24.41 -5.11
C SER A 281 3.98 -24.24 -6.54
N ILE A 282 4.55 -25.28 -7.15
CA ILE A 282 5.01 -25.25 -8.55
C ILE A 282 3.83 -25.00 -9.50
N GLU A 283 2.72 -25.74 -9.33
CA GLU A 283 1.48 -25.51 -10.09
C GLU A 283 0.98 -24.06 -9.95
N CYS A 284 1.00 -23.50 -8.72
CA CYS A 284 0.59 -22.12 -8.48
C CYS A 284 1.54 -21.11 -9.13
N LEU A 285 2.85 -21.35 -9.14
CA LEU A 285 3.82 -20.52 -9.85
C LEU A 285 3.57 -20.54 -11.36
N ILE A 286 3.31 -21.71 -11.94
CA ILE A 286 2.97 -21.87 -13.36
C ILE A 286 1.68 -21.06 -13.68
N MET A 287 0.61 -21.32 -12.94
CA MET A 287 -0.68 -20.65 -13.15
C MET A 287 -0.59 -19.11 -12.97
N ALA A 288 0.26 -18.64 -12.05
CA ALA A 288 0.51 -17.21 -11.87
C ALA A 288 1.36 -16.58 -12.98
N GLY A 289 1.91 -17.38 -13.90
CA GLY A 289 2.72 -16.91 -15.02
C GLY A 289 4.20 -16.76 -14.74
N CYS A 290 4.69 -17.26 -13.60
CA CYS A 290 6.09 -17.13 -13.23
C CYS A 290 7.06 -17.82 -14.21
N LEU A 291 6.58 -18.83 -14.95
CA LEU A 291 7.33 -19.65 -15.87
C LEU A 291 6.96 -19.40 -17.35
N ASP A 292 6.25 -18.32 -17.67
CA ASP A 292 5.79 -18.01 -19.04
C ASP A 292 6.95 -17.88 -20.05
N GLU A 293 8.16 -17.62 -19.57
CA GLU A 293 9.37 -17.56 -20.40
C GLU A 293 9.74 -18.94 -21.02
N PHE A 294 9.30 -20.05 -20.40
CA PHE A 294 9.65 -21.40 -20.83
C PHE A 294 8.55 -22.06 -21.69
N GLY A 295 7.33 -21.56 -21.65
CA GLY A 295 6.26 -22.12 -22.47
C GLY A 295 4.85 -21.73 -22.02
N ASP A 296 3.84 -22.28 -22.71
CA ASP A 296 2.44 -22.06 -22.38
C ASP A 296 2.07 -22.73 -21.05
N ARG A 297 1.29 -22.03 -20.21
CA ARG A 297 0.93 -22.47 -18.86
C ARG A 297 0.23 -23.83 -18.82
N GLY A 298 -0.62 -24.13 -19.81
CA GLY A 298 -1.30 -25.44 -19.91
C GLY A 298 -0.31 -26.57 -20.12
N GLY A 299 0.62 -26.41 -21.08
CA GLY A 299 1.67 -27.40 -21.33
C GLY A 299 2.61 -27.56 -20.13
N LEU A 300 2.96 -26.46 -19.46
CA LEU A 300 3.76 -26.49 -18.23
C LEU A 300 3.07 -27.23 -17.07
N LEU A 301 1.74 -27.08 -16.93
CA LEU A 301 0.96 -27.79 -15.91
C LEU A 301 0.95 -29.32 -16.16
N GLU A 302 0.89 -29.75 -17.42
CA GLU A 302 0.96 -31.19 -17.75
C GLU A 302 2.29 -31.82 -17.33
N VAL A 303 3.40 -31.06 -17.37
CA VAL A 303 4.72 -31.54 -16.96
C VAL A 303 5.10 -31.15 -15.52
N ALA A 304 4.22 -30.52 -14.75
CA ALA A 304 4.52 -30.05 -13.40
C ALA A 304 4.99 -31.17 -12.44
N GLU A 305 4.45 -32.39 -12.57
CA GLU A 305 4.91 -33.56 -11.81
C GLU A 305 6.34 -33.95 -12.16
N LYS A 306 6.69 -33.90 -13.44
CA LYS A 306 8.04 -34.18 -13.92
C LYS A 306 9.04 -33.13 -13.40
N ILE A 307 8.65 -31.84 -13.45
CA ILE A 307 9.44 -30.73 -12.90
C ILE A 307 9.70 -30.97 -11.41
N ASN A 308 8.64 -31.26 -10.63
CA ASN A 308 8.76 -31.50 -9.20
C ASN A 308 9.66 -32.70 -8.89
N SER A 309 9.49 -33.82 -9.61
CA SER A 309 10.27 -35.05 -9.40
C SER A 309 11.75 -34.85 -9.71
N LEU A 310 12.09 -34.17 -10.83
CA LEU A 310 13.46 -33.87 -11.20
C LEU A 310 14.12 -32.93 -10.18
N ALA A 311 13.43 -31.86 -9.77
CA ALA A 311 13.93 -30.93 -8.78
C ALA A 311 14.19 -31.59 -7.42
N GLN A 312 13.33 -32.50 -6.97
CA GLN A 312 13.55 -33.27 -5.75
C GLN A 312 14.71 -34.27 -5.87
N GLN A 313 14.89 -34.88 -7.04
CA GLN A 313 16.03 -35.76 -7.32
C GLN A 313 17.33 -34.97 -7.24
N GLU A 314 17.43 -33.83 -7.89
CA GLU A 314 18.60 -32.96 -7.88
C GLU A 314 18.93 -32.47 -6.47
N LYS A 315 17.90 -32.09 -5.69
CA LYS A 315 18.07 -31.73 -4.28
C LYS A 315 18.65 -32.89 -3.47
N THR A 316 18.11 -34.11 -3.63
CA THR A 316 18.58 -35.29 -2.90
C THR A 316 20.04 -35.62 -3.27
N LEU A 317 20.42 -35.46 -4.52
CA LEU A 317 21.81 -35.64 -4.96
C LEU A 317 22.76 -34.64 -4.31
N ARG A 318 22.38 -33.37 -4.28
CA ARG A 318 23.16 -32.31 -3.59
C ARG A 318 23.29 -32.56 -2.09
N ASP A 319 22.18 -32.88 -1.42
CA ASP A 319 22.14 -33.11 0.03
C ASP A 319 22.95 -34.35 0.44
N SER A 320 23.06 -35.36 -0.42
CA SER A 320 23.80 -36.60 -0.15
C SER A 320 25.31 -36.48 -0.39
N SER A 321 25.80 -35.37 -0.93
CA SER A 321 27.19 -35.19 -1.37
C SER A 321 27.71 -36.34 -2.25
N GLN A 322 26.83 -37.10 -2.86
CA GLN A 322 27.16 -38.17 -3.82
C GLN A 322 27.36 -37.54 -5.19
N SER A 323 28.61 -37.47 -5.63
CA SER A 323 28.88 -37.23 -7.05
C SER A 323 28.27 -38.39 -7.85
N THR A 324 27.52 -38.06 -8.89
CA THR A 324 27.04 -39.09 -9.82
C THR A 324 28.24 -39.64 -10.61
N MET A 325 28.11 -40.88 -11.11
CA MET A 325 29.13 -41.44 -11.99
C MET A 325 29.38 -40.56 -13.22
N PHE A 326 28.45 -39.70 -13.58
CA PHE A 326 28.53 -38.71 -14.65
C PHE A 326 29.38 -37.47 -14.27
N ASP A 327 29.32 -37.01 -13.01
CA ASP A 327 30.19 -35.92 -12.52
C ASP A 327 31.66 -36.36 -12.48
N MET A 328 31.91 -37.67 -12.31
CA MET A 328 33.26 -38.24 -12.36
C MET A 328 33.84 -38.35 -13.78
N LEU A 329 32.99 -38.31 -14.82
CA LEU A 329 33.43 -38.40 -16.24
C LEU A 329 33.87 -37.07 -16.83
N GLY A 330 33.86 -35.98 -16.05
CA GLY A 330 34.18 -34.62 -16.49
C GLY A 330 33.12 -34.06 -17.42
N GLU A 331 33.17 -32.77 -17.67
CA GLU A 331 32.26 -32.04 -18.59
C GLU A 331 32.35 -32.54 -20.06
N ALA A 332 32.19 -33.84 -20.28
CA ALA A 332 31.96 -34.37 -21.61
C ALA A 332 30.50 -34.02 -21.99
N GLU A 333 30.39 -33.13 -22.96
CA GLU A 333 29.15 -32.79 -23.66
C GLU A 333 28.23 -34.01 -23.78
N GLY A 334 27.14 -34.08 -23.00
CA GLY A 334 26.13 -35.09 -23.24
C GLY A 334 25.32 -35.67 -22.09
N ALA A 335 25.61 -35.38 -20.83
CA ALA A 335 24.70 -35.76 -19.74
C ALA A 335 23.74 -34.62 -19.40
N SER A 336 23.06 -34.06 -20.39
CA SER A 336 21.91 -33.18 -20.21
C SER A 336 20.83 -33.99 -19.54
N LEU A 337 20.18 -33.43 -18.49
CA LEU A 337 18.88 -33.91 -17.99
C LEU A 337 18.02 -34.21 -19.22
N ALA A 338 17.35 -35.38 -19.25
CA ALA A 338 16.45 -35.70 -20.35
C ALA A 338 15.50 -34.52 -20.58
N ALA A 339 15.49 -33.98 -21.77
CA ALA A 339 14.71 -32.81 -22.15
C ALA A 339 13.27 -32.93 -21.62
N ILE A 340 12.76 -31.84 -21.05
CA ILE A 340 11.38 -31.78 -20.61
C ILE A 340 10.56 -31.35 -21.83
N ASP A 341 10.02 -32.31 -22.56
CA ASP A 341 9.12 -32.01 -23.66
C ASP A 341 7.83 -31.37 -23.10
N ILE A 342 7.65 -30.08 -23.37
CA ILE A 342 6.45 -29.34 -23.02
C ILE A 342 5.41 -29.61 -24.11
N PRO A 343 4.24 -30.21 -23.79
CA PRO A 343 3.18 -30.41 -24.76
C PRO A 343 2.75 -29.08 -25.38
N ILE A 344 2.45 -29.10 -26.66
CA ILE A 344 1.90 -27.93 -27.35
C ILE A 344 0.47 -27.74 -26.80
N SER A 345 0.30 -26.68 -26.03
CA SER A 345 -0.98 -26.26 -25.46
C SER A 345 -1.21 -24.80 -25.82
N SER A 346 -2.47 -24.39 -25.81
CA SER A 346 -2.87 -23.00 -26.01
C SER A 346 -3.87 -22.65 -24.92
N THR A 347 -3.34 -22.21 -23.78
CA THR A 347 -4.18 -21.73 -22.70
C THR A 347 -4.84 -20.41 -23.09
N SER A 348 -6.15 -20.35 -22.99
CA SER A 348 -6.89 -19.14 -23.33
C SER A 348 -6.54 -17.98 -22.37
N ASP A 349 -6.60 -16.76 -22.87
CA ASP A 349 -6.37 -15.56 -22.03
C ASP A 349 -7.38 -15.47 -20.89
N HIS A 350 -8.58 -16.03 -21.06
CA HIS A 350 -9.58 -16.12 -20.01
C HIS A 350 -9.11 -17.04 -18.87
N GLU A 351 -8.57 -18.22 -19.18
CA GLU A 351 -8.06 -19.16 -18.17
C GLU A 351 -6.86 -18.57 -17.44
N LYS A 352 -5.91 -17.94 -18.17
CA LYS A 352 -4.75 -17.25 -17.57
C LYS A 352 -5.22 -16.18 -16.58
N ARG A 353 -6.19 -15.35 -16.96
CA ARG A 353 -6.78 -14.33 -16.07
C ARG A 353 -7.44 -14.93 -14.84
N MET A 354 -8.23 -15.99 -15.00
CA MET A 354 -8.90 -16.66 -13.87
C MET A 354 -7.90 -17.20 -12.86
N TRP A 355 -6.83 -17.82 -13.32
CA TRP A 355 -5.75 -18.31 -12.46
C TRP A 355 -5.03 -17.18 -11.71
N GLU A 356 -4.70 -16.10 -12.41
CA GLU A 356 -4.08 -14.92 -11.80
C GLU A 356 -4.98 -14.29 -10.72
N VAL A 357 -6.26 -14.09 -11.01
CA VAL A 357 -7.23 -13.57 -10.04
C VAL A 357 -7.40 -14.52 -8.85
N GLU A 358 -7.44 -15.84 -9.07
CA GLU A 358 -7.51 -16.80 -7.97
C GLU A 358 -6.28 -16.72 -7.06
N LEU A 359 -5.08 -16.65 -7.64
CA LEU A 359 -3.82 -16.79 -6.91
C LEU A 359 -3.31 -15.45 -6.37
N MET A 360 -3.42 -14.39 -7.13
CA MET A 360 -2.88 -13.06 -6.80
C MET A 360 -3.96 -12.03 -6.40
N GLY A 361 -5.24 -12.34 -6.70
CA GLY A 361 -6.38 -11.43 -6.49
C GLY A 361 -6.64 -10.49 -7.66
N MET A 362 -5.76 -10.46 -8.66
CA MET A 362 -5.85 -9.58 -9.82
C MET A 362 -5.14 -10.20 -11.02
N SER A 363 -5.45 -9.72 -12.22
CA SER A 363 -4.69 -10.07 -13.43
C SER A 363 -3.67 -8.98 -13.73
N LEU A 364 -2.42 -9.39 -13.96
CA LEU A 364 -1.31 -8.52 -14.31
C LEU A 364 -0.90 -8.68 -15.78
N SER A 365 -1.04 -9.88 -16.35
CA SER A 365 -0.72 -10.15 -17.76
C SER A 365 -1.68 -9.48 -18.74
N SER A 366 -2.87 -9.09 -18.28
CA SER A 366 -3.91 -8.49 -19.12
C SER A 366 -3.98 -6.96 -19.06
N SER A 367 -3.06 -6.28 -18.33
CA SER A 367 -3.13 -4.82 -18.19
C SER A 367 -3.01 -4.09 -19.53
N ASP A 368 -2.09 -4.52 -20.38
CA ASP A 368 -1.96 -3.96 -21.74
C ASP A 368 -3.16 -4.35 -22.62
N HIS A 369 -3.70 -5.55 -22.40
CA HIS A 369 -4.88 -6.01 -23.10
C HIS A 369 -6.13 -5.24 -22.67
N LEU A 370 -6.34 -4.99 -21.37
CA LEU A 370 -7.43 -4.19 -20.86
C LEU A 370 -7.39 -2.77 -21.42
N ALA A 371 -6.24 -2.12 -21.39
CA ALA A 371 -6.04 -0.79 -21.96
C ALA A 371 -6.33 -0.77 -23.47
N ASN A 372 -5.85 -1.78 -24.21
CA ASN A 372 -6.07 -1.90 -25.65
C ASN A 372 -7.55 -2.15 -25.99
N VAL A 373 -8.25 -3.02 -25.25
CA VAL A 373 -9.69 -3.27 -25.44
C VAL A 373 -10.49 -2.04 -25.07
N MET A 374 -10.21 -1.43 -23.91
CA MET A 374 -10.96 -0.25 -23.45
C MET A 374 -10.75 0.97 -24.36
N SER A 375 -9.54 1.17 -24.89
CA SER A 375 -9.27 2.28 -25.83
C SER A 375 -10.02 2.16 -27.15
N LYS A 376 -10.47 0.95 -27.50
CA LYS A 376 -11.28 0.67 -28.71
C LYS A 376 -12.79 0.61 -28.44
N MET A 377 -13.23 0.82 -27.20
CA MET A 377 -14.65 0.94 -26.89
C MET A 377 -15.24 2.20 -27.52
N LYS A 378 -16.56 2.21 -27.65
CA LYS A 378 -17.30 3.38 -28.21
C LYS A 378 -17.08 4.62 -27.36
N ASP A 379 -17.10 5.79 -27.96
CA ASP A 379 -16.86 7.08 -27.31
C ASP A 379 -17.87 7.42 -26.18
N ASP A 380 -19.03 6.77 -26.17
CA ASP A 380 -20.07 6.94 -25.15
C ASP A 380 -19.86 6.06 -23.89
N VAL A 381 -18.86 5.16 -23.93
CA VAL A 381 -18.50 4.30 -22.80
C VAL A 381 -17.42 4.97 -21.97
N GLN A 382 -17.71 5.22 -20.71
CA GLN A 382 -16.74 5.78 -19.77
C GLN A 382 -15.83 4.67 -19.24
N ILE A 383 -14.53 4.85 -19.38
CA ILE A 383 -13.51 3.85 -19.05
C ILE A 383 -12.55 4.31 -17.95
N MET A 384 -12.71 5.56 -17.50
CA MET A 384 -11.90 6.18 -16.45
C MET A 384 -12.79 6.68 -15.31
N LEU A 385 -12.33 6.49 -14.07
CA LEU A 385 -13.01 7.01 -12.88
C LEU A 385 -13.05 8.54 -12.89
N SER A 386 -11.97 9.18 -13.33
CA SER A 386 -11.86 10.63 -13.49
C SER A 386 -12.93 11.23 -14.44
N GLN A 387 -13.38 10.48 -15.46
CA GLN A 387 -14.48 10.89 -16.33
C GLN A 387 -15.81 10.95 -15.58
N LEU A 388 -16.03 10.04 -14.62
CA LEU A 388 -17.22 10.02 -13.76
C LEU A 388 -17.23 11.18 -12.76
N GLU A 389 -16.06 11.54 -12.25
CA GLU A 389 -15.90 12.67 -11.33
C GLU A 389 -16.13 14.02 -12.01
N SER A 390 -15.72 14.17 -13.26
CA SER A 390 -15.82 15.40 -14.05
C SER A 390 -17.19 15.66 -14.66
N ASN A 391 -17.93 14.60 -15.04
CA ASN A 391 -19.23 14.71 -15.74
C ASN A 391 -20.44 14.98 -14.83
N GLY A 392 -20.21 15.27 -13.56
CA GLY A 392 -21.28 15.51 -12.59
C GLY A 392 -21.88 14.21 -12.06
N LYS A 393 -21.72 13.98 -10.81
CA LYS A 393 -21.95 12.74 -10.02
C LYS A 393 -23.39 12.21 -9.98
N LYS A 394 -24.26 12.56 -10.95
CA LYS A 394 -25.66 12.11 -11.00
C LYS A 394 -26.11 11.93 -12.45
N GLY A 395 -26.59 10.74 -12.78
CA GLY A 395 -27.17 10.47 -14.09
C GLY A 395 -27.06 9.01 -14.52
N ARG A 396 -27.63 8.69 -15.67
CA ARG A 396 -27.46 7.39 -16.32
C ARG A 396 -26.18 7.43 -17.13
N SER A 397 -25.29 6.46 -16.90
CA SER A 397 -23.99 6.36 -17.60
C SER A 397 -23.74 4.92 -18.02
N THR A 398 -22.98 4.77 -19.10
CA THR A 398 -22.45 3.47 -19.54
C THR A 398 -20.96 3.43 -19.23
N ILE A 399 -20.53 2.41 -18.49
CA ILE A 399 -19.18 2.26 -17.98
C ILE A 399 -18.62 0.95 -18.49
N GLY A 400 -17.42 0.98 -19.04
CA GLY A 400 -16.63 -0.19 -19.40
C GLY A 400 -15.61 -0.49 -18.31
N GLY A 401 -15.52 -1.75 -17.89
CA GLY A 401 -14.57 -2.16 -16.88
C GLY A 401 -14.38 -3.66 -16.82
N GLN A 402 -13.31 -4.09 -16.14
CA GLN A 402 -13.08 -5.49 -15.87
C GLN A 402 -13.64 -5.85 -14.50
N VAL A 403 -14.36 -6.96 -14.40
CA VAL A 403 -14.84 -7.48 -13.11
C VAL A 403 -13.64 -8.00 -12.31
N SER A 404 -13.38 -7.39 -11.16
CA SER A 404 -12.28 -7.76 -10.28
C SER A 404 -12.76 -8.64 -9.12
N THR A 405 -13.72 -8.18 -8.35
CA THR A 405 -14.27 -8.91 -7.20
C THR A 405 -15.78 -8.95 -7.24
N ILE A 406 -16.34 -9.99 -6.62
CA ILE A 406 -17.78 -10.20 -6.52
C ILE A 406 -18.13 -10.58 -5.09
N VAL A 407 -19.14 -9.90 -4.53
CA VAL A 407 -19.70 -10.23 -3.22
C VAL A 407 -21.19 -10.45 -3.34
N ASP A 408 -21.66 -11.66 -3.05
CA ASP A 408 -23.07 -11.98 -3.00
C ASP A 408 -23.71 -11.41 -1.72
N ARG A 409 -24.83 -10.74 -1.86
CA ARG A 409 -25.58 -10.14 -0.76
C ARG A 409 -27.08 -10.35 -0.93
N PHE A 410 -27.81 -10.19 0.17
CA PHE A 410 -29.26 -10.28 0.21
C PHE A 410 -29.85 -9.01 0.81
N THR A 411 -30.97 -8.54 0.23
CA THR A 411 -31.76 -7.45 0.81
C THR A 411 -32.47 -7.92 2.10
N ARG A 412 -33.07 -6.99 2.84
CA ARG A 412 -33.93 -7.32 3.99
C ARG A 412 -35.10 -8.24 3.63
N ASP A 413 -35.57 -8.18 2.39
CA ASP A 413 -36.64 -9.00 1.82
C ASP A 413 -36.12 -10.29 1.18
N ASN A 414 -34.88 -10.71 1.51
CA ASN A 414 -34.21 -11.92 1.03
C ASN A 414 -34.06 -12.00 -0.51
N LYS A 415 -34.00 -10.85 -1.19
CA LYS A 415 -33.69 -10.80 -2.63
C LYS A 415 -32.20 -10.75 -2.87
N PRO A 416 -31.65 -11.60 -3.77
CA PRO A 416 -30.23 -11.61 -4.04
C PRO A 416 -29.81 -10.36 -4.86
N PHE A 417 -28.63 -9.85 -4.54
CA PHE A 417 -27.94 -8.85 -5.36
C PHE A 417 -26.43 -9.08 -5.24
N LYS A 418 -25.68 -8.61 -6.22
CA LYS A 418 -24.21 -8.68 -6.20
C LYS A 418 -23.63 -7.28 -6.06
N VAL A 419 -22.57 -7.17 -5.29
CA VAL A 419 -21.68 -6.01 -5.26
C VAL A 419 -20.42 -6.42 -5.99
N ILE A 420 -20.11 -5.72 -7.06
CA ILE A 420 -19.02 -6.04 -7.97
C ILE A 420 -18.06 -4.87 -7.99
N THR A 421 -16.77 -5.14 -7.91
CA THR A 421 -15.73 -4.13 -8.17
C THR A 421 -15.36 -4.20 -9.66
N LEU A 422 -15.56 -3.11 -10.37
CA LEU A 422 -15.11 -2.93 -11.75
C LEU A 422 -13.78 -2.19 -11.76
N GLU A 423 -12.75 -2.77 -12.34
CA GLU A 423 -11.49 -2.08 -12.63
C GLU A 423 -11.63 -1.25 -13.91
N LEU A 424 -11.34 0.03 -13.81
CA LEU A 424 -11.25 1.02 -14.87
C LEU A 424 -9.78 1.30 -15.16
N LEU A 425 -9.47 2.13 -16.17
CA LEU A 425 -8.07 2.43 -16.51
C LEU A 425 -7.33 3.21 -15.43
N ASP A 426 -8.03 4.04 -14.66
CA ASP A 426 -7.44 4.93 -13.67
C ASP A 426 -7.95 4.72 -12.22
N GLY A 427 -8.68 3.61 -11.98
CA GLY A 427 -9.20 3.31 -10.65
C GLY A 427 -10.21 2.17 -10.65
N SER A 428 -10.90 2.00 -9.55
CA SER A 428 -11.96 0.99 -9.39
C SER A 428 -13.29 1.63 -8.99
N LEU A 429 -14.38 1.02 -9.43
CA LEU A 429 -15.75 1.47 -9.19
C LEU A 429 -16.58 0.33 -8.60
N GLU A 430 -17.32 0.61 -7.53
CA GLU A 430 -18.30 -0.33 -7.00
C GLU A 430 -19.60 -0.30 -7.82
N ALA A 431 -20.01 -1.46 -8.31
CA ALA A 431 -21.24 -1.65 -9.07
C ALA A 431 -22.20 -2.56 -8.31
N VAL A 432 -23.40 -2.04 -8.03
CA VAL A 432 -24.48 -2.80 -7.38
C VAL A 432 -25.40 -3.37 -8.43
N VAL A 433 -25.39 -4.69 -8.57
CA VAL A 433 -26.20 -5.43 -9.56
C VAL A 433 -27.39 -6.06 -8.86
N TRP A 434 -28.57 -5.49 -9.10
CA TRP A 434 -29.81 -5.95 -8.48
C TRP A 434 -30.38 -7.19 -9.17
N GLU A 435 -31.30 -7.88 -8.52
CA GLU A 435 -31.96 -9.11 -8.96
C GLU A 435 -32.43 -9.05 -10.43
N ASP A 436 -33.01 -7.92 -10.84
CA ASP A 436 -33.53 -7.75 -12.20
C ASP A 436 -32.41 -7.72 -13.27
N ALA A 437 -31.28 -7.09 -12.95
CA ALA A 437 -30.11 -7.06 -13.82
C ALA A 437 -29.40 -8.43 -13.84
N LEU A 438 -29.34 -9.12 -12.70
CA LEU A 438 -28.81 -10.48 -12.60
C LEU A 438 -29.61 -11.48 -13.45
N LYS A 439 -30.94 -11.37 -13.48
CA LYS A 439 -31.80 -12.23 -14.29
C LYS A 439 -31.65 -12.00 -15.79
N LYS A 440 -31.34 -10.75 -16.20
CA LYS A 440 -31.13 -10.41 -17.62
C LYS A 440 -29.82 -10.95 -18.17
N SER A 441 -28.77 -10.96 -17.38
CA SER A 441 -27.42 -11.34 -17.78
C SER A 441 -26.73 -12.10 -16.64
N PRO A 442 -27.06 -13.39 -16.41
CA PRO A 442 -26.55 -14.13 -15.26
C PRO A 442 -25.05 -14.47 -15.37
N ASP A 443 -24.55 -14.68 -16.58
CA ASP A 443 -23.26 -15.33 -16.85
C ASP A 443 -22.10 -14.35 -17.13
N ILE A 444 -22.35 -13.04 -17.04
CA ILE A 444 -21.32 -12.04 -17.37
C ILE A 444 -20.55 -11.51 -16.14
N TRP A 445 -20.96 -11.89 -14.95
CA TRP A 445 -20.46 -11.33 -13.70
C TRP A 445 -19.33 -12.15 -13.07
N ASP A 446 -18.45 -12.74 -13.89
CA ASP A 446 -17.33 -13.51 -13.37
C ASP A 446 -16.06 -12.65 -13.29
N PRO A 447 -15.20 -12.86 -12.28
CA PRO A 447 -13.91 -12.17 -12.20
C PRO A 447 -13.08 -12.37 -13.47
N GLY A 448 -12.45 -11.31 -13.93
CA GLY A 448 -11.64 -11.30 -15.14
C GLY A 448 -12.40 -10.96 -16.43
N LYS A 449 -13.74 -11.02 -16.46
CA LYS A 449 -14.53 -10.61 -17.63
C LYS A 449 -14.53 -9.10 -17.81
N ILE A 450 -14.43 -8.64 -19.05
CA ILE A 450 -14.59 -7.24 -19.41
C ILE A 450 -16.06 -7.02 -19.77
N VAL A 451 -16.70 -6.10 -19.09
CA VAL A 451 -18.14 -5.82 -19.23
C VAL A 451 -18.40 -4.35 -19.49
N THR A 452 -19.50 -4.06 -20.19
CA THR A 452 -20.11 -2.75 -20.18
C THR A 452 -21.35 -2.78 -19.31
N VAL A 453 -21.46 -1.84 -18.39
CA VAL A 453 -22.59 -1.70 -17.47
C VAL A 453 -23.27 -0.35 -17.70
N THR A 454 -24.58 -0.36 -17.82
CA THR A 454 -25.37 0.85 -17.87
C THR A 454 -26.22 0.96 -16.62
N GLY A 455 -26.14 2.08 -15.95
CA GLY A 455 -26.84 2.27 -14.68
C GLY A 455 -26.88 3.72 -14.23
N THR A 456 -27.36 3.91 -13.01
CA THR A 456 -27.45 5.22 -12.38
C THR A 456 -26.29 5.39 -11.40
N ILE A 457 -25.49 6.43 -11.62
CA ILE A 457 -24.41 6.80 -10.70
C ILE A 457 -25.00 7.39 -9.43
N ARG A 458 -24.48 6.96 -8.30
CA ARG A 458 -24.79 7.46 -6.96
C ARG A 458 -23.51 7.80 -6.22
N GLU A 459 -23.53 8.91 -5.53
CA GLU A 459 -22.49 9.26 -4.60
C GLU A 459 -23.03 9.05 -3.17
N ARG A 460 -22.30 8.29 -2.38
CA ARG A 460 -22.59 8.06 -0.97
C ARG A 460 -21.31 8.17 -0.17
N ASP A 461 -21.29 9.06 0.81
CA ASP A 461 -20.15 9.28 1.72
C ASP A 461 -18.83 9.65 1.02
N GLY A 462 -18.92 10.17 -0.22
CA GLY A 462 -17.78 10.55 -1.06
C GLY A 462 -17.36 9.47 -2.05
N ASP A 463 -17.90 8.25 -1.93
CA ASP A 463 -17.64 7.17 -2.88
C ASP A 463 -18.66 7.19 -4.02
N ILE A 464 -18.17 7.00 -5.24
CA ILE A 464 -18.99 6.85 -6.42
C ILE A 464 -19.35 5.38 -6.57
N THR A 465 -20.62 5.09 -6.73
CA THR A 465 -21.14 3.76 -7.02
C THR A 465 -22.09 3.81 -8.19
N ILE A 466 -22.20 2.70 -8.95
CA ILE A 466 -23.22 2.58 -10.00
C ILE A 466 -24.27 1.54 -9.61
N SER A 467 -25.54 1.94 -9.68
CA SER A 467 -26.67 1.02 -9.58
C SER A 467 -26.98 0.48 -10.97
N VAL A 468 -26.57 -0.75 -11.25
CA VAL A 468 -26.62 -1.38 -12.58
C VAL A 468 -28.05 -1.74 -12.95
N GLN A 469 -28.45 -1.36 -14.15
CA GLN A 469 -29.74 -1.68 -14.79
C GLN A 469 -29.59 -2.71 -15.90
N GLU A 470 -28.47 -2.63 -16.62
CA GLU A 470 -28.13 -3.53 -17.75
C GLU A 470 -26.63 -3.74 -17.77
N GLY A 471 -26.21 -4.95 -18.16
CA GLY A 471 -24.83 -5.30 -18.39
C GLY A 471 -24.68 -6.21 -19.59
N SER A 472 -23.55 -6.11 -20.29
CA SER A 472 -23.18 -6.99 -21.38
C SER A 472 -21.69 -7.29 -21.34
N GLU A 473 -21.31 -8.52 -21.66
CA GLU A 473 -19.90 -8.88 -21.84
C GLU A 473 -19.37 -8.27 -23.14
N VAL A 474 -18.14 -7.79 -23.10
CA VAL A 474 -17.48 -7.23 -24.28
C VAL A 474 -16.94 -8.37 -25.13
N ASP A 475 -17.41 -8.44 -26.37
CA ASP A 475 -16.90 -9.39 -27.36
C ASP A 475 -15.50 -8.92 -27.82
N LEU A 476 -14.48 -9.53 -27.24
CA LEU A 476 -13.08 -9.16 -27.46
C LEU A 476 -12.67 -9.29 -28.93
N ASP A 477 -13.13 -10.34 -29.61
CA ASP A 477 -12.81 -10.59 -31.01
C ASP A 477 -13.38 -9.49 -31.92
N LYS A 478 -14.58 -9.03 -31.64
CA LYS A 478 -15.17 -7.90 -32.39
C LYS A 478 -14.47 -6.59 -32.12
N VAL A 479 -14.13 -6.30 -30.87
CA VAL A 479 -13.47 -5.04 -30.48
C VAL A 479 -12.04 -4.97 -30.99
N LEU A 480 -11.29 -6.07 -30.93
CA LEU A 480 -9.90 -6.12 -31.42
C LEU A 480 -9.80 -6.07 -32.95
N ASN A 481 -10.77 -6.68 -33.65
CA ASN A 481 -10.80 -6.72 -35.12
C ASN A 481 -11.49 -5.51 -35.75
N SER A 482 -12.17 -4.65 -34.99
CA SER A 482 -12.81 -3.44 -35.52
C SER A 482 -11.83 -2.38 -36.03
N GLY A 483 -10.54 -2.48 -35.70
CA GLY A 483 -9.48 -1.65 -36.30
C GLY A 483 -9.10 -1.98 -37.73
N ASN A 484 -9.42 -3.18 -38.22
CA ASN A 484 -9.11 -3.61 -39.62
C ASN A 484 -10.23 -3.39 -40.62
N VAL A 485 -11.43 -3.02 -40.17
CA VAL A 485 -12.59 -2.87 -41.07
C VAL A 485 -12.64 -1.47 -41.71
N ASN A 486 -12.06 -0.46 -41.06
CA ASN A 486 -12.03 0.90 -41.60
C ASN A 486 -11.00 1.10 -42.73
N GLU A 487 -9.94 0.28 -42.82
CA GLU A 487 -8.99 0.32 -43.94
C GLU A 487 -9.59 -0.35 -45.19
N ILE A 488 -10.45 -1.36 -45.04
CA ILE A 488 -11.09 -2.06 -46.16
C ILE A 488 -12.27 -1.27 -46.78
N GLU A 489 -12.94 -0.44 -45.97
CA GLU A 489 -14.01 0.44 -46.51
C GLU A 489 -13.44 1.71 -47.17
N GLN A 490 -12.29 2.20 -46.79
CA GLN A 490 -11.62 3.30 -47.48
C GLN A 490 -10.99 2.86 -48.80
N GLU A 491 -10.53 1.63 -48.95
CA GLU A 491 -10.06 1.11 -50.24
C GLU A 491 -11.19 0.81 -51.22
N LYS A 492 -12.43 0.55 -50.77
CA LYS A 492 -13.60 0.35 -51.64
C LYS A 492 -14.29 1.65 -52.09
N GLN A 493 -14.03 2.76 -51.41
CA GLN A 493 -14.55 4.08 -51.83
C GLN A 493 -13.59 4.85 -52.75
N THR A 494 -12.35 4.40 -52.92
CA THR A 494 -11.34 5.05 -53.77
C THR A 494 -11.31 4.49 -55.20
N GLN A 495 -12.15 3.50 -55.59
CA GLN A 495 -12.18 2.93 -56.93
C GLN A 495 -13.35 3.37 -57.83
N THR A 496 -14.14 4.37 -57.45
CA THR A 496 -15.18 4.92 -58.31
C THR A 496 -15.19 6.44 -58.29
N SER A 497 -14.19 7.06 -58.89
CA SER A 497 -14.32 8.34 -59.60
C SER A 497 -12.98 8.75 -60.23
N ASP A 498 -12.68 8.13 -61.39
CA ASP A 498 -11.82 8.75 -62.37
C ASP A 498 -12.66 9.79 -63.15
N LYS A 499 -12.23 11.02 -63.10
CA LYS A 499 -12.05 11.88 -64.26
C LYS A 499 -11.84 13.36 -63.93
N VAL A 500 -10.75 13.84 -64.43
CA VAL A 500 -10.55 15.07 -65.21
C VAL A 500 -9.98 16.31 -64.47
N LEU A 501 -8.73 16.55 -64.80
CA LEU A 501 -8.08 17.75 -65.35
C LEU A 501 -7.47 18.83 -64.42
N VAL A 502 -6.18 18.97 -64.68
CA VAL A 502 -5.36 20.17 -64.98
C VAL A 502 -4.64 20.86 -63.83
N SER A 503 -3.33 20.70 -63.90
CA SER A 503 -2.27 21.58 -63.31
C SER A 503 -2.31 22.99 -63.96
N PRO A 504 -1.48 24.00 -63.65
CA PRO A 504 -0.11 23.92 -63.16
C PRO A 504 0.39 25.06 -62.22
N GLU A 505 1.63 24.83 -61.72
CA GLU A 505 2.71 25.84 -61.50
C GLU A 505 2.50 26.93 -60.43
N THR A 506 3.46 27.32 -59.62
CA THR A 506 4.87 27.57 -59.76
C THR A 506 5.54 27.93 -58.40
N ASN A 507 6.82 27.56 -58.30
CA ASN A 507 7.96 28.28 -57.73
C ASN A 507 7.91 28.74 -56.27
N GLY A 508 8.83 28.40 -55.47
CA GLY A 508 10.30 28.62 -55.38
C GLY A 508 10.55 29.17 -54.02
N THR A 509 11.47 28.90 -53.24
CA THR A 509 12.89 29.19 -53.32
C THR A 509 13.59 28.68 -52.07
N VAL A 510 14.73 28.06 -52.28
CA VAL A 510 15.77 27.63 -51.31
C VAL A 510 16.42 28.87 -50.64
N MET A 511 16.74 28.79 -49.37
CA MET A 511 17.98 29.40 -48.88
C MET A 511 18.54 28.66 -47.67
N ASN A 512 19.78 28.21 -47.89
CA ASN A 512 20.80 27.76 -46.95
C ASN A 512 21.27 28.88 -46.01
N GLY A 513 21.71 28.51 -44.84
CA GLY A 513 22.49 29.34 -43.96
C GLY A 513 23.26 28.57 -42.92
N ASN A 514 24.50 28.17 -43.32
CA ASN A 514 25.59 27.69 -42.44
C ASN A 514 26.01 28.74 -41.44
N GLY A 515 26.35 28.33 -40.23
CA GLY A 515 27.08 29.14 -39.24
C GLY A 515 27.75 28.29 -38.18
N LYS A 516 28.98 27.88 -38.49
CA LYS A 516 29.98 27.39 -37.51
C LYS A 516 30.39 28.55 -36.59
N HIS A 517 30.59 28.30 -35.31
CA HIS A 517 31.81 28.76 -34.63
C HIS A 517 32.08 28.02 -33.32
N ASN A 518 33.34 27.60 -33.25
CA ASN A 518 34.22 27.12 -32.22
C ASN A 518 34.23 27.97 -30.92
N GLY A 519 34.63 27.32 -29.84
CA GLY A 519 35.16 27.98 -28.65
C GLY A 519 35.56 27.03 -27.55
N ASN A 520 36.83 26.70 -27.53
CA ASN A 520 37.61 25.98 -26.50
C ASN A 520 37.45 26.52 -25.09
N GLY A 521 37.65 25.66 -24.09
CA GLY A 521 38.46 26.08 -22.97
C GLY A 521 38.20 25.40 -21.63
N HIS A 522 39.08 24.52 -21.29
CA HIS A 522 39.75 24.23 -20.02
C HIS A 522 39.17 23.18 -19.08
N ALA A 523 39.90 22.06 -19.12
CA ALA A 523 40.08 21.12 -18.03
C ALA A 523 40.82 21.78 -16.84
N SER A 524 40.44 21.50 -15.65
CA SER A 524 41.33 21.55 -14.49
C SER A 524 41.15 20.28 -13.65
N HIS A 525 42.18 19.46 -13.70
CA HIS A 525 42.45 18.40 -12.73
C HIS A 525 42.65 18.99 -11.34
N ILE A 526 42.00 18.40 -10.33
CA ILE A 526 42.57 18.36 -9.00
C ILE A 526 42.44 16.92 -8.51
N ASN A 527 43.61 16.25 -8.51
CA ASN A 527 43.90 15.06 -7.74
C ASN A 527 44.07 15.49 -6.28
N ASP A 528 43.25 14.98 -5.38
CA ASP A 528 43.65 14.90 -3.97
C ASP A 528 43.64 13.44 -3.54
N VAL A 529 44.86 12.95 -3.39
CA VAL A 529 45.22 11.69 -2.74
C VAL A 529 45.05 11.87 -1.26
N VAL A 530 44.02 11.24 -0.67
CA VAL A 530 43.95 11.07 0.78
C VAL A 530 44.41 9.67 1.14
N LYS A 531 45.52 9.68 1.87
CA LYS A 531 46.23 8.55 2.46
C LYS A 531 45.29 7.69 3.31
N GLY A 532 45.32 6.39 3.08
CA GLY A 532 44.69 5.35 3.89
C GLY A 532 45.11 5.40 5.35
N LYS A 533 44.12 5.31 6.21
CA LYS A 533 44.28 4.87 7.61
C LYS A 533 44.13 3.35 7.70
N PRO A 534 44.77 2.69 8.64
CA PRO A 534 44.82 1.24 8.70
C PRO A 534 43.48 0.63 9.07
N ILE A 535 43.25 -0.54 8.47
CA ILE A 535 42.11 -1.43 8.71
C ILE A 535 42.11 -1.78 10.20
N SER A 536 41.11 -1.23 10.91
CA SER A 536 40.81 -1.67 12.27
C SER A 536 39.90 -2.89 12.21
N GLU A 537 40.26 -3.90 12.93
CA GLU A 537 39.56 -5.11 13.35
C GLU A 537 38.10 -5.26 12.89
N VAL A 538 37.85 -6.33 12.15
CA VAL A 538 36.51 -6.83 11.84
C VAL A 538 35.85 -7.16 13.19
N ALA A 539 34.94 -6.32 13.62
CA ALA A 539 34.12 -6.58 14.80
C ALA A 539 33.22 -7.79 14.49
N HIS A 540 33.52 -8.91 15.09
CA HIS A 540 32.66 -10.09 15.07
C HIS A 540 31.34 -9.72 15.73
N LYS A 541 30.24 -9.69 15.00
CA LYS A 541 28.90 -9.52 15.56
C LYS A 541 28.58 -10.73 16.46
N LYS A 542 28.03 -10.46 17.62
CA LYS A 542 27.59 -11.46 18.57
C LYS A 542 26.07 -11.46 18.64
N LYS A 543 25.49 -12.57 19.08
CA LYS A 543 24.08 -12.68 19.41
C LYS A 543 23.95 -13.08 20.87
N LEU A 544 23.31 -12.21 21.65
CA LEU A 544 22.96 -12.47 23.03
C LEU A 544 21.65 -13.26 23.05
N VAL A 545 21.67 -14.49 23.53
CA VAL A 545 20.48 -15.34 23.64
C VAL A 545 20.09 -15.46 25.11
N LEU A 546 18.84 -15.09 25.38
CA LEU A 546 18.23 -15.16 26.71
C LEU A 546 17.27 -16.35 26.74
N PHE A 547 17.48 -17.26 27.67
CA PHE A 547 16.53 -18.32 27.98
C PHE A 547 15.66 -17.91 29.16
N MET A 548 14.34 -18.07 29.04
CA MET A 548 13.38 -17.81 30.12
C MET A 548 12.40 -18.96 30.25
N LYS A 549 12.01 -19.29 31.45
CA LYS A 549 11.03 -20.34 31.75
C LYS A 549 9.78 -19.68 32.32
N GLU A 550 8.64 -19.94 31.67
CA GLU A 550 7.34 -19.50 32.15
C GLU A 550 6.97 -20.22 33.45
N THR A 551 6.46 -19.46 34.42
CA THR A 551 6.05 -20.00 35.71
C THR A 551 4.53 -20.10 35.82
N GLU A 552 4.00 -20.65 36.92
CA GLU A 552 2.57 -20.66 37.21
C GLU A 552 2.03 -19.26 37.59
N HIS A 553 2.87 -18.22 37.59
CA HIS A 553 2.52 -16.87 38.04
C HIS A 553 2.74 -15.82 36.93
N PRO A 554 1.75 -15.59 36.05
CA PRO A 554 1.88 -14.69 34.89
C PRO A 554 2.29 -13.24 35.21
N GLN A 555 1.94 -12.76 36.40
CA GLN A 555 2.35 -11.41 36.84
C GLN A 555 3.85 -11.33 37.16
N HIS A 556 4.40 -12.38 37.74
CA HIS A 556 5.83 -12.50 38.00
C HIS A 556 6.60 -12.57 36.68
N ASP A 557 6.15 -13.39 35.74
CA ASP A 557 6.81 -13.57 34.44
C ASP A 557 6.82 -12.26 33.65
N LYS A 558 5.74 -11.49 33.72
CA LYS A 558 5.65 -10.16 33.10
C LYS A 558 6.63 -9.18 33.74
N MET A 559 6.76 -9.15 35.07
CA MET A 559 7.71 -8.27 35.78
C MET A 559 9.14 -8.64 35.40
N LEU A 560 9.46 -9.93 35.35
CA LEU A 560 10.77 -10.43 34.96
C LEU A 560 11.13 -10.03 33.54
N LEU A 561 10.19 -10.14 32.60
CA LEU A 561 10.37 -9.71 31.21
C LEU A 561 10.55 -8.19 31.10
N ASP A 562 9.83 -7.40 31.89
CA ASP A 562 9.95 -5.94 31.90
C ASP A 562 11.31 -5.50 32.49
N ASP A 563 11.85 -6.19 33.48
CA ASP A 563 13.16 -5.92 34.05
C ASP A 563 14.29 -6.30 33.06
N VAL A 564 14.22 -7.46 32.43
CA VAL A 564 15.11 -7.88 31.34
C VAL A 564 15.11 -6.84 30.21
N LYS A 565 13.94 -6.41 29.77
CA LYS A 565 13.79 -5.39 28.73
C LYS A 565 14.45 -4.06 29.11
N ARG A 566 14.34 -3.65 30.36
CA ARG A 566 14.96 -2.41 30.86
C ARG A 566 16.47 -2.47 30.80
N LEU A 567 17.06 -3.61 31.19
CA LEU A 567 18.52 -3.84 31.13
C LEU A 567 19.03 -3.83 29.68
N LEU A 568 18.30 -4.49 28.76
CA LEU A 568 18.67 -4.52 27.35
C LEU A 568 18.58 -3.13 26.69
N LEU A 569 17.55 -2.37 26.99
CA LEU A 569 17.39 -1.01 26.46
C LEU A 569 18.39 -0.02 27.06
N GLY A 570 18.94 -0.30 28.23
CA GLY A 570 20.00 0.49 28.88
C GLY A 570 21.40 0.26 28.30
N SER A 571 21.59 -0.80 27.49
CA SER A 571 22.90 -1.20 26.96
C SER A 571 22.89 -1.19 25.43
N SER A 572 22.95 0.00 24.85
CA SER A 572 22.92 0.17 23.38
C SER A 572 24.23 -0.31 22.74
N GLY A 573 24.13 -1.12 21.67
CA GLY A 573 25.27 -1.67 20.93
C GLY A 573 24.92 -2.16 19.54
N SER A 574 25.72 -3.08 19.02
CA SER A 574 25.54 -3.65 17.66
C SER A 574 25.14 -5.12 17.64
N ASP A 575 25.19 -5.80 18.80
CA ASP A 575 24.93 -7.23 18.91
C ASP A 575 23.43 -7.53 18.90
N GLU A 576 23.05 -8.65 18.33
CA GLU A 576 21.66 -9.06 18.20
C GLU A 576 21.14 -9.73 19.48
N VAL A 577 19.83 -9.69 19.72
CA VAL A 577 19.18 -10.32 20.87
C VAL A 577 18.21 -11.39 20.38
N GLY A 578 18.40 -12.62 20.91
CA GLY A 578 17.46 -13.73 20.77
C GLY A 578 16.79 -14.04 22.10
N LEU A 579 15.55 -14.50 22.05
CA LEU A 579 14.78 -14.89 23.22
C LEU A 579 14.26 -16.32 23.04
N GLU A 580 14.52 -17.18 23.99
CA GLU A 580 14.04 -18.56 24.05
C GLU A 580 13.15 -18.69 25.30
N ILE A 581 11.86 -18.97 25.09
CA ILE A 581 10.90 -19.09 26.19
C ILE A 581 10.37 -20.53 26.26
N GLU A 582 10.59 -21.21 27.37
CA GLU A 582 9.96 -22.48 27.66
C GLU A 582 8.59 -22.25 28.29
N SER A 583 7.52 -22.61 27.56
CA SER A 583 6.13 -22.50 27.98
C SER A 583 5.44 -23.84 27.79
N GLN A 584 4.85 -24.39 28.85
CA GLN A 584 4.08 -25.65 28.85
C GLN A 584 4.79 -26.83 28.16
N GLY A 585 6.11 -26.94 28.32
CA GLY A 585 6.94 -27.98 27.73
C GLY A 585 7.27 -27.79 26.24
N SER A 586 6.97 -26.63 25.69
CA SER A 586 7.35 -26.21 24.33
C SER A 586 8.33 -25.06 24.40
N LEU A 587 9.37 -25.08 23.56
CA LEU A 587 10.34 -24.01 23.45
C LEU A 587 9.95 -23.07 22.30
N VAL A 588 9.70 -21.80 22.61
CA VAL A 588 9.45 -20.73 21.64
C VAL A 588 10.73 -19.93 21.47
N VAL A 589 11.26 -19.90 20.25
CA VAL A 589 12.48 -19.15 19.90
C VAL A 589 12.09 -17.96 19.04
N MET A 590 12.56 -16.77 19.41
CA MET A 590 12.32 -15.56 18.65
C MET A 590 13.53 -14.62 18.63
N ASP A 591 13.72 -13.92 17.53
CA ASP A 591 14.68 -12.83 17.43
C ASP A 591 14.05 -11.51 17.84
N TRP A 592 14.66 -10.81 18.80
CA TRP A 592 14.18 -9.49 19.23
C TRP A 592 14.79 -8.40 18.36
N LYS A 593 14.46 -8.40 17.07
CA LYS A 593 15.04 -7.54 16.02
C LYS A 593 15.13 -6.04 16.35
N PRO A 594 14.16 -5.42 17.07
CA PRO A 594 14.24 -3.99 17.40
C PRO A 594 15.30 -3.64 18.46
N VAL A 595 15.83 -4.63 19.18
CA VAL A 595 16.76 -4.41 20.29
C VAL A 595 18.15 -4.86 19.87
N LYS A 596 19.11 -3.92 19.90
CA LYS A 596 20.53 -4.19 19.71
C LYS A 596 21.30 -3.71 20.92
N VAL A 597 22.19 -4.55 21.44
CA VAL A 597 22.88 -4.32 22.70
C VAL A 597 24.39 -4.40 22.51
N ASP A 598 25.13 -3.93 23.51
CA ASP A 598 26.52 -4.31 23.71
C ASP A 598 26.53 -5.52 24.65
N ALA A 599 26.78 -6.72 24.10
CA ALA A 599 26.80 -7.98 24.86
C ALA A 599 28.06 -8.10 25.77
N SER A 600 28.34 -7.04 26.52
CA SER A 600 29.43 -6.97 27.50
C SER A 600 29.25 -7.97 28.66
N GLU A 601 30.33 -8.32 29.32
CA GLU A 601 30.29 -9.22 30.48
C GLU A 601 29.40 -8.65 31.59
N GLU A 602 29.41 -7.32 31.78
CA GLU A 602 28.60 -6.62 32.76
C GLU A 602 27.09 -6.77 32.47
N LEU A 603 26.67 -6.60 31.22
CA LEU A 603 25.27 -6.82 30.82
C LEU A 603 24.85 -8.27 31.03
N GLN A 604 25.71 -9.23 30.66
CA GLN A 604 25.44 -10.66 30.83
C GLN A 604 25.27 -11.03 32.29
N GLU A 605 26.10 -10.48 33.19
CA GLU A 605 26.03 -10.73 34.62
C GLU A 605 24.77 -10.13 35.26
N ASN A 606 24.42 -8.90 34.87
CA ASN A 606 23.18 -8.25 35.31
C ASN A 606 21.93 -9.03 34.86
N LEU A 607 21.92 -9.51 33.63
CA LEU A 607 20.83 -10.34 33.12
C LEU A 607 20.74 -11.69 33.80
N LYS A 608 21.87 -12.36 34.07
CA LYS A 608 21.91 -13.62 34.85
C LYS A 608 21.34 -13.43 36.24
N ASN A 609 21.76 -12.35 36.93
CA ASN A 609 21.26 -12.03 38.25
C ASN A 609 19.77 -11.73 38.28
N THR A 610 19.26 -11.08 37.24
CA THR A 610 17.82 -10.76 37.10
C THR A 610 16.99 -12.00 36.78
N LEU A 611 17.49 -12.89 35.91
CA LEU A 611 16.80 -14.13 35.54
C LEU A 611 16.84 -15.18 36.67
N GLY A 612 17.92 -15.23 37.45
CA GLY A 612 18.06 -16.18 38.55
C GLY A 612 17.80 -17.62 38.15
N ASP A 613 16.95 -18.32 38.92
CA ASP A 613 16.55 -19.71 38.66
C ASP A 613 15.54 -19.87 37.52
N TYR A 614 15.02 -18.75 36.99
CA TYR A 614 13.98 -18.74 35.93
C TYR A 614 14.54 -18.59 34.54
N GLY A 615 15.84 -18.51 34.35
CA GLY A 615 16.41 -18.37 33.02
C GLY A 615 17.94 -18.41 32.96
N GLY A 616 18.46 -18.11 31.76
CA GLY A 616 19.89 -18.11 31.50
C GLY A 616 20.28 -17.17 30.37
N VAL A 617 21.57 -16.89 30.26
CA VAL A 617 22.15 -16.01 29.26
C VAL A 617 23.30 -16.71 28.57
N SER A 618 23.31 -16.71 27.24
CA SER A 618 24.40 -17.20 26.41
C SER A 618 24.77 -16.20 25.31
N VAL A 619 26.01 -16.25 24.84
CA VAL A 619 26.47 -15.42 23.72
C VAL A 619 26.96 -16.33 22.61
N GLN A 620 26.40 -16.18 21.43
CA GLN A 620 26.79 -16.89 20.23
C GLN A 620 27.57 -15.94 19.30
N SER A 621 28.69 -16.42 18.76
CA SER A 621 29.40 -15.68 17.71
C SER A 621 28.72 -15.96 16.37
N LEU A 622 28.26 -14.91 15.69
CA LEU A 622 27.75 -15.03 14.35
C LEU A 622 28.96 -15.11 13.40
N MET A 623 29.20 -16.29 12.83
CA MET A 623 30.11 -16.43 11.69
C MET A 623 29.35 -16.06 10.41
N PHE A 624 29.79 -15.03 9.75
CA PHE A 624 29.35 -14.66 8.39
C PHE A 624 30.34 -15.22 7.38
#